data_f72f9f0b480c11696985ce9c031144c5
#
_entry.id   f72f9f0b480c11696985ce9c031144c5
#
_cell.length_a   1.000
_cell.length_b   1.000
_cell.length_c   1.000
_cell.angle_alpha   90.00
_cell.angle_beta   90.00
_cell.angle_gamma   90.00
#
_symmetry.space_group_name_H-M   'P 1'
#
loop_
_entity.id
_entity.type
_entity.pdbx_description
1 polymer ?
#
loop_
_entity_poly.entity_id
_entity_poly.type
_entity_poly.pdbx_seq_one_letter_code
_entity_poly.pdbx_strand_id
1 'polypeptide(L)'
;VSSPSTFNPQLITHNSQRLVSLDVFRGATIAGMLVVNTPGTWEHAFPQLLHADWNGWTYTDTIFPFFLFIVGVSMAFSFSRRLAEGAGRGALLLHTLRRAAIIFGLGLALNTLSFFLFHRAQVRIPGVLQRIGVCFFFAALIYLLVGPRGLLPAAAVLLAVYWVLMTFVPVPGYGTGRLDVEGNLAAWLDRAILGAHTWKHDPGWDPEGLLSSLSAIATTLFGIAAGEWLRLQSGWSPRPGVRPSNLSGGPCGPPNPLAGLMAGGAIAFSLGLLWGTSFPINKNLWTSSYSLLMSGLAAICLALCLWIVDVKGWKTWAKPFVWLGTNAIALFVISTLGTLLLLWIKLTGDDGKSRSLYGTIYGTVFNHFADQRIGSLLFALCYLAIWTAIFGVLYRKHIFIKV
;
A
#
# COMPACT_ATOMS: atom_id res chain seq x y z
N VAL A 1 -17.70 -4.40 -39.85
CA VAL A 1 -17.93 -3.51 -38.73
C VAL A 1 -18.23 -4.40 -37.54
N SER A 2 -17.22 -4.75 -36.74
CA SER A 2 -17.36 -5.52 -35.52
C SER A 2 -18.00 -4.63 -34.46
N SER A 3 -19.15 -5.02 -33.93
CA SER A 3 -19.82 -4.38 -32.82
C SER A 3 -18.91 -4.27 -31.59
N PRO A 4 -18.94 -3.17 -30.82
CA PRO A 4 -18.15 -3.02 -29.62
C PRO A 4 -18.52 -4.14 -28.64
N SER A 5 -17.52 -4.84 -28.12
CA SER A 5 -17.70 -5.92 -27.13
C SER A 5 -18.41 -5.35 -25.90
N THR A 6 -19.68 -5.65 -25.77
CA THR A 6 -20.49 -5.32 -24.60
C THR A 6 -19.85 -5.99 -23.37
N PHE A 7 -19.58 -5.20 -22.35
CA PHE A 7 -19.16 -5.69 -21.05
C PHE A 7 -20.16 -6.76 -20.58
N ASN A 8 -19.71 -8.01 -20.47
CA ASN A 8 -20.53 -9.10 -19.97
C ASN A 8 -20.29 -9.27 -18.46
N PRO A 9 -21.22 -8.84 -17.61
CA PRO A 9 -21.10 -8.98 -16.15
C PRO A 9 -21.00 -10.43 -15.69
N GLN A 10 -21.42 -11.39 -16.53
CA GLN A 10 -21.41 -12.82 -16.20
C GLN A 10 -19.99 -13.43 -16.20
N LEU A 11 -18.99 -12.79 -16.80
CA LEU A 11 -17.62 -13.26 -16.77
C LEU A 11 -16.96 -13.16 -15.36
N ILE A 12 -17.53 -12.35 -14.49
CA ILE A 12 -17.07 -12.24 -13.09
C ILE A 12 -17.66 -13.33 -12.20
N THR A 13 -18.75 -14.01 -12.64
CA THR A 13 -19.55 -14.88 -11.76
C THR A 13 -19.27 -16.38 -11.87
N HIS A 14 -18.44 -16.85 -12.81
CA HIS A 14 -18.49 -18.29 -13.14
C HIS A 14 -17.46 -19.18 -12.47
N ASN A 15 -16.48 -18.74 -11.66
CA ASN A 15 -15.69 -19.73 -10.89
C ASN A 15 -14.78 -19.25 -9.79
N SER A 16 -14.95 -18.12 -9.16
CA SER A 16 -14.37 -17.90 -7.82
C SER A 16 -14.86 -16.58 -7.22
N GLN A 17 -15.18 -16.60 -5.95
CA GLN A 17 -15.46 -15.42 -5.11
C GLN A 17 -14.24 -14.47 -4.96
N ARG A 18 -13.24 -14.56 -5.85
CA ARG A 18 -11.95 -13.89 -5.76
C ARG A 18 -11.67 -13.10 -7.03
N LEU A 19 -11.46 -11.78 -6.91
CA LEU A 19 -11.02 -10.93 -8.01
C LEU A 19 -9.54 -11.17 -8.30
N VAL A 20 -9.24 -11.83 -9.42
CA VAL A 20 -7.84 -12.11 -9.82
C VAL A 20 -7.08 -10.81 -10.08
N SER A 21 -7.72 -9.81 -10.68
CA SER A 21 -7.15 -8.48 -10.90
C SER A 21 -6.67 -7.79 -9.62
N LEU A 22 -7.39 -7.97 -8.50
CA LEU A 22 -6.96 -7.43 -7.20
C LEU A 22 -5.69 -8.13 -6.68
N ASP A 23 -5.57 -9.44 -6.88
CA ASP A 23 -4.35 -10.17 -6.53
C ASP A 23 -3.18 -9.77 -7.44
N VAL A 24 -3.44 -9.53 -8.73
CA VAL A 24 -2.45 -9.04 -9.69
C VAL A 24 -1.98 -7.63 -9.27
N PHE A 25 -2.90 -6.72 -8.96
CA PHE A 25 -2.54 -5.37 -8.54
C PHE A 25 -1.72 -5.39 -7.24
N ARG A 26 -2.13 -6.21 -6.26
CA ARG A 26 -1.37 -6.41 -5.02
C ARG A 26 0.01 -6.99 -5.28
N GLY A 27 0.11 -7.98 -6.18
CA GLY A 27 1.37 -8.61 -6.56
C GLY A 27 2.29 -7.67 -7.33
N ALA A 28 1.77 -6.85 -8.23
CA ALA A 28 2.55 -5.82 -8.93
C ALA A 28 3.08 -4.77 -7.94
N THR A 29 2.24 -4.36 -6.97
CA THR A 29 2.64 -3.40 -5.93
C THR A 29 3.75 -3.96 -5.05
N ILE A 30 3.66 -5.25 -4.61
CA ILE A 30 4.71 -5.85 -3.79
C ILE A 30 5.98 -6.14 -4.59
N ALA A 31 5.87 -6.45 -5.88
CA ALA A 31 7.03 -6.58 -6.77
C ALA A 31 7.77 -5.24 -6.89
N GLY A 32 7.03 -4.15 -7.10
CA GLY A 32 7.58 -2.79 -7.08
C GLY A 32 8.28 -2.47 -5.74
N MET A 33 7.65 -2.83 -4.61
CA MET A 33 8.23 -2.64 -3.29
C MET A 33 9.58 -3.38 -3.14
N LEU A 34 9.69 -4.62 -3.59
CA LEU A 34 10.96 -5.36 -3.56
C LEU A 34 12.03 -4.64 -4.36
N VAL A 35 11.72 -4.18 -5.57
CA VAL A 35 12.68 -3.47 -6.43
C VAL A 35 13.17 -2.18 -5.79
N VAL A 36 12.27 -1.37 -5.25
CA VAL A 36 12.66 -0.05 -4.68
C VAL A 36 13.32 -0.15 -3.30
N ASN A 37 13.05 -1.22 -2.53
CA ASN A 37 13.64 -1.39 -1.20
C ASN A 37 14.97 -2.13 -1.20
N THR A 38 15.35 -2.77 -2.30
CA THR A 38 16.60 -3.54 -2.40
C THR A 38 17.39 -3.20 -3.66
N PRO A 39 17.73 -1.90 -3.90
CA PRO A 39 18.65 -1.54 -4.98
C PRO A 39 20.04 -2.11 -4.67
N GLY A 40 20.82 -2.46 -5.66
CA GLY A 40 22.18 -2.91 -5.45
C GLY A 40 23.02 -1.91 -4.64
N THR A 41 22.86 -0.62 -4.96
CA THR A 41 23.35 0.52 -4.17
C THR A 41 22.39 1.70 -4.30
N TRP A 42 22.24 2.45 -3.22
CA TRP A 42 21.41 3.66 -3.18
C TRP A 42 22.04 4.82 -3.95
N GLU A 43 23.37 4.88 -4.03
CA GLU A 43 24.10 5.93 -4.74
C GLU A 43 23.85 5.90 -6.26
N HIS A 44 23.59 4.71 -6.80
CA HIS A 44 23.36 4.49 -8.22
C HIS A 44 21.98 3.90 -8.51
N ALA A 45 20.95 4.32 -7.78
CA ALA A 45 19.58 4.00 -8.13
C ALA A 45 19.02 5.01 -9.15
N PHE A 46 18.10 4.55 -10.02
CA PHE A 46 17.37 5.47 -10.89
C PHE A 46 16.51 6.43 -10.08
N PRO A 47 16.40 7.73 -10.45
CA PRO A 47 15.64 8.72 -9.67
C PRO A 47 14.20 8.32 -9.37
N GLN A 48 13.52 7.64 -10.31
CA GLN A 48 12.15 7.17 -10.10
C GLN A 48 12.03 6.01 -9.10
N LEU A 49 13.14 5.33 -8.80
CA LEU A 49 13.22 4.25 -7.79
C LEU A 49 13.71 4.74 -6.43
N LEU A 50 13.96 6.04 -6.30
CA LEU A 50 14.21 6.74 -5.03
C LEU A 50 12.96 7.47 -4.57
N HIS A 51 12.85 7.73 -3.29
CA HIS A 51 11.83 8.65 -2.79
C HIS A 51 12.10 10.08 -3.24
N ALA A 52 11.05 10.87 -3.42
CA ALA A 52 11.19 12.32 -3.56
C ALA A 52 11.89 12.89 -2.30
N ASP A 53 12.78 13.87 -2.48
CA ASP A 53 13.57 14.43 -1.37
C ASP A 53 12.68 14.96 -0.26
N TRP A 54 11.64 15.74 -0.59
CA TRP A 54 10.64 16.20 0.37
C TRP A 54 9.28 16.41 -0.29
N ASN A 55 9.12 17.41 -1.14
CA ASN A 55 7.89 17.67 -1.90
C ASN A 55 7.93 17.00 -3.28
N GLY A 56 6.76 16.61 -3.78
CA GLY A 56 6.61 15.85 -5.01
C GLY A 56 6.41 14.36 -4.75
N TRP A 57 6.54 13.58 -5.79
CA TRP A 57 6.42 12.12 -5.73
C TRP A 57 7.16 11.45 -6.88
N THR A 58 7.60 10.23 -6.64
CA THR A 58 8.20 9.33 -7.63
C THR A 58 7.39 8.04 -7.71
N TYR A 59 7.79 7.12 -8.57
CA TYR A 59 7.18 5.78 -8.59
C TYR A 59 7.26 5.08 -7.22
N THR A 60 8.38 5.22 -6.52
CA THR A 60 8.58 4.64 -5.19
C THR A 60 7.52 5.11 -4.19
N ASP A 61 7.12 6.36 -4.29
CA ASP A 61 6.13 6.96 -3.39
C ASP A 61 4.70 6.48 -3.67
N THR A 62 4.42 5.82 -4.80
CA THR A 62 3.09 5.27 -5.09
C THR A 62 2.81 3.94 -4.37
N ILE A 63 3.85 3.21 -4.00
CA ILE A 63 3.75 1.80 -3.55
C ILE A 63 2.97 1.67 -2.25
N PHE A 64 3.34 2.45 -1.23
CA PHE A 64 2.71 2.33 0.08
C PHE A 64 1.24 2.77 0.11
N PRO A 65 0.84 3.91 -0.47
CA PRO A 65 -0.59 4.24 -0.56
C PRO A 65 -1.39 3.22 -1.40
N PHE A 66 -0.79 2.61 -2.41
CA PHE A 66 -1.45 1.52 -3.15
C PHE A 66 -1.73 0.33 -2.23
N PHE A 67 -0.81 -0.05 -1.34
CA PHE A 67 -1.08 -1.09 -0.34
C PHE A 67 -2.26 -0.72 0.56
N LEU A 68 -2.32 0.49 1.08
CA LEU A 68 -3.43 0.93 1.94
C LEU A 68 -4.76 0.93 1.18
N PHE A 69 -4.75 1.38 -0.08
CA PHE A 69 -5.93 1.33 -0.94
C PHE A 69 -6.38 -0.11 -1.20
N ILE A 70 -5.46 -1.03 -1.55
CA ILE A 70 -5.74 -2.45 -1.78
C ILE A 70 -6.28 -3.13 -0.51
N VAL A 71 -5.74 -2.78 0.66
CA VAL A 71 -6.25 -3.24 1.96
C VAL A 71 -7.71 -2.83 2.11
N GLY A 72 -8.05 -1.58 1.80
CA GLY A 72 -9.42 -1.08 1.81
C GLY A 72 -10.35 -1.84 0.84
N VAL A 73 -9.94 -2.01 -0.42
CA VAL A 73 -10.71 -2.81 -1.40
C VAL A 73 -10.98 -4.22 -0.89
N SER A 74 -9.94 -4.88 -0.36
CA SER A 74 -10.04 -6.24 0.18
C SER A 74 -10.99 -6.32 1.38
N MET A 75 -11.02 -5.26 2.20
CA MET A 75 -11.90 -5.15 3.37
C MET A 75 -13.37 -5.10 2.95
N ALA A 76 -13.73 -4.33 1.91
CA ALA A 76 -15.09 -4.24 1.40
C ALA A 76 -15.67 -5.62 1.06
N PHE A 77 -14.91 -6.45 0.33
CA PHE A 77 -15.34 -7.82 -0.02
C PHE A 77 -15.41 -8.74 1.20
N SER A 78 -14.41 -8.70 2.07
CA SER A 78 -14.35 -9.57 3.25
C SER A 78 -15.46 -9.26 4.25
N PHE A 79 -15.74 -8.00 4.52
CA PHE A 79 -16.76 -7.58 5.48
C PHE A 79 -18.16 -7.84 4.97
N SER A 80 -18.44 -7.52 3.70
CA SER A 80 -19.74 -7.80 3.08
C SER A 80 -20.06 -9.29 3.14
N ARG A 81 -19.08 -10.16 2.89
CA ARG A 81 -19.25 -11.61 2.98
C ARG A 81 -19.59 -12.04 4.41
N ARG A 82 -18.79 -11.62 5.40
CA ARG A 82 -18.99 -12.01 6.81
C ARG A 82 -20.29 -11.49 7.39
N LEU A 83 -20.69 -10.27 7.05
CA LEU A 83 -21.98 -9.71 7.46
C LEU A 83 -23.14 -10.46 6.85
N ALA A 84 -23.05 -10.90 5.58
CA ALA A 84 -24.05 -11.73 4.93
C ALA A 84 -24.13 -13.16 5.51
N GLU A 85 -23.01 -13.67 6.04
CA GLU A 85 -22.93 -14.93 6.78
C GLU A 85 -23.47 -14.80 8.23
N GLY A 86 -23.95 -13.61 8.64
CA GLY A 86 -24.54 -13.34 9.96
C GLY A 86 -23.55 -12.95 11.05
N ALA A 87 -22.32 -12.61 10.71
CA ALA A 87 -21.37 -12.17 11.71
C ALA A 87 -21.80 -10.84 12.35
N GLY A 88 -21.80 -10.76 13.67
CA GLY A 88 -22.08 -9.53 14.40
C GLY A 88 -20.97 -8.48 14.20
N ARG A 89 -21.35 -7.19 14.18
CA ARG A 89 -20.39 -6.07 14.03
C ARG A 89 -19.27 -6.09 15.07
N GLY A 90 -19.58 -6.40 16.33
CA GLY A 90 -18.59 -6.51 17.43
C GLY A 90 -17.58 -7.63 17.20
N ALA A 91 -18.04 -8.83 16.76
CA ALA A 91 -17.17 -9.94 16.45
C ALA A 91 -16.24 -9.61 15.27
N LEU A 92 -16.76 -8.90 14.26
CA LEU A 92 -15.98 -8.45 13.11
C LEU A 92 -14.91 -7.43 13.52
N LEU A 93 -15.25 -6.48 14.40
CA LEU A 93 -14.31 -5.50 14.93
C LEU A 93 -13.20 -6.15 15.77
N LEU A 94 -13.56 -7.12 16.63
CA LEU A 94 -12.57 -7.86 17.43
C LEU A 94 -11.62 -8.68 16.54
N HIS A 95 -12.15 -9.34 15.52
CA HIS A 95 -11.31 -10.04 14.54
C HIS A 95 -10.36 -9.08 13.82
N THR A 96 -10.85 -7.88 13.47
CA THR A 96 -10.03 -6.84 12.81
C THR A 96 -8.95 -6.31 13.75
N LEU A 97 -9.30 -6.06 15.02
CA LEU A 97 -8.33 -5.63 16.03
C LEU A 97 -7.22 -6.67 16.23
N ARG A 98 -7.59 -7.96 16.37
CA ARG A 98 -6.60 -9.04 16.48
C ARG A 98 -5.66 -9.07 15.29
N ARG A 99 -6.19 -8.96 14.08
CA ARG A 99 -5.39 -8.94 12.86
C ARG A 99 -4.49 -7.70 12.77
N ALA A 100 -5.01 -6.53 13.11
CA ALA A 100 -4.25 -5.29 13.17
C ALA A 100 -3.10 -5.38 14.18
N ALA A 101 -3.36 -5.94 15.37
CA ALA A 101 -2.35 -6.14 16.41
C ALA A 101 -1.24 -7.12 15.96
N ILE A 102 -1.58 -8.19 15.25
CA ILE A 102 -0.59 -9.12 14.69
C ILE A 102 0.28 -8.41 13.65
N ILE A 103 -0.31 -7.65 12.71
CA ILE A 103 0.43 -6.92 11.69
C ILE A 103 1.34 -5.87 12.33
N PHE A 104 0.83 -5.12 13.31
CA PHE A 104 1.62 -4.15 14.09
C PHE A 104 2.79 -4.82 14.81
N GLY A 105 2.53 -5.94 15.50
CA GLY A 105 3.53 -6.71 16.22
C GLY A 105 4.62 -7.28 15.32
N LEU A 106 4.27 -7.76 14.11
CA LEU A 106 5.25 -8.19 13.12
C LEU A 106 6.18 -7.05 12.68
N GLY A 107 5.62 -5.85 12.44
CA GLY A 107 6.42 -4.68 12.10
C GLY A 107 7.35 -4.26 13.24
N LEU A 108 6.83 -4.26 14.47
CA LEU A 108 7.64 -3.94 15.65
C LEU A 108 8.75 -4.98 15.87
N ALA A 109 8.47 -6.26 15.66
CA ALA A 109 9.46 -7.33 15.73
C ALA A 109 10.59 -7.15 14.70
N LEU A 110 10.28 -6.74 13.46
CA LEU A 110 11.29 -6.43 12.44
C LEU A 110 12.16 -5.23 12.84
N ASN A 111 11.56 -4.17 13.38
CA ASN A 111 12.28 -2.99 13.85
C ASN A 111 13.20 -3.34 15.05
N THR A 112 12.69 -4.14 15.98
CA THR A 112 13.43 -4.63 17.16
C THR A 112 14.58 -5.54 16.72
N LEU A 113 14.36 -6.44 15.77
CA LEU A 113 15.44 -7.28 15.21
C LEU A 113 16.52 -6.41 14.57
N SER A 114 16.12 -5.41 13.78
CA SER A 114 17.07 -4.47 13.17
C SER A 114 17.86 -3.68 14.22
N PHE A 115 17.23 -3.31 15.34
CA PHE A 115 17.91 -2.67 16.48
C PHE A 115 19.04 -3.56 17.03
N PHE A 116 18.75 -4.83 17.30
CA PHE A 116 19.76 -5.77 17.84
C PHE A 116 20.87 -6.09 16.82
N LEU A 117 20.52 -6.36 15.56
CA LEU A 117 21.49 -6.75 14.53
C LEU A 117 22.48 -5.63 14.17
N PHE A 118 22.03 -4.37 14.21
CA PHE A 118 22.85 -3.24 13.77
C PHE A 118 23.23 -2.28 14.91
N HIS A 119 23.03 -2.70 16.17
CA HIS A 119 23.36 -1.92 17.37
C HIS A 119 22.87 -0.47 17.29
N ARG A 120 21.61 -0.29 16.85
CA ARG A 120 21.01 1.04 16.75
C ARG A 120 20.80 1.63 18.13
N ALA A 121 20.81 2.97 18.26
CA ALA A 121 20.63 3.64 19.54
C ALA A 121 19.22 3.41 20.14
N GLN A 122 18.18 3.32 19.32
CA GLN A 122 16.79 3.21 19.74
C GLN A 122 16.00 2.26 18.82
N VAL A 123 14.95 1.63 19.38
CA VAL A 123 13.97 0.88 18.59
C VAL A 123 12.99 1.85 17.99
N ARG A 124 12.86 1.86 16.66
CA ARG A 124 11.81 2.61 15.97
C ARG A 124 10.44 1.97 16.21
N ILE A 125 9.46 2.75 16.74
CA ILE A 125 8.10 2.26 16.97
C ILE A 125 7.24 2.35 15.70
N PRO A 126 7.14 3.47 14.96
CA PRO A 126 6.40 3.52 13.71
C PRO A 126 7.04 2.65 12.62
N GLY A 127 6.29 2.43 11.55
CA GLY A 127 6.76 1.70 10.37
C GLY A 127 5.61 1.29 9.47
N VAL A 128 5.95 0.72 8.32
CA VAL A 128 4.99 0.39 7.27
C VAL A 128 3.91 -0.58 7.75
N LEU A 129 4.29 -1.70 8.39
CA LEU A 129 3.32 -2.67 8.91
C LEU A 129 2.50 -2.11 10.06
N GLN A 130 3.11 -1.32 10.94
CA GLN A 130 2.42 -0.67 12.05
C GLN A 130 1.33 0.28 11.50
N ARG A 131 1.67 1.11 10.51
CA ARG A 131 0.69 1.99 9.86
C ARG A 131 -0.41 1.19 9.16
N ILE A 132 -0.08 0.11 8.45
CA ILE A 132 -1.09 -0.77 7.84
C ILE A 132 -2.05 -1.30 8.92
N GLY A 133 -1.54 -1.78 10.06
CA GLY A 133 -2.35 -2.25 11.17
C GLY A 133 -3.29 -1.18 11.72
N VAL A 134 -2.76 0.02 11.99
CA VAL A 134 -3.53 1.18 12.47
C VAL A 134 -4.61 1.58 11.45
N CYS A 135 -4.24 1.77 10.18
CA CYS A 135 -5.20 2.15 9.13
C CYS A 135 -6.27 1.07 8.92
N PHE A 136 -5.89 -0.21 8.95
CA PHE A 136 -6.82 -1.34 8.84
C PHE A 136 -7.87 -1.33 9.95
N PHE A 137 -7.46 -1.12 11.21
CA PHE A 137 -8.38 -1.09 12.34
C PHE A 137 -9.31 0.13 12.30
N PHE A 138 -8.76 1.34 12.16
CA PHE A 138 -9.58 2.55 12.20
C PHE A 138 -10.48 2.69 10.97
N ALA A 139 -10.03 2.28 9.78
CA ALA A 139 -10.88 2.24 8.59
C ALA A 139 -12.03 1.25 8.76
N ALA A 140 -11.80 0.09 9.39
CA ALA A 140 -12.85 -0.88 9.73
C ALA A 140 -13.86 -0.30 10.72
N LEU A 141 -13.37 0.35 11.77
CA LEU A 141 -14.23 1.00 12.77
C LEU A 141 -15.13 2.05 12.11
N ILE A 142 -14.56 2.94 11.31
CA ILE A 142 -15.32 3.98 10.59
C ILE A 142 -16.34 3.32 9.65
N TYR A 143 -15.93 2.32 8.85
CA TYR A 143 -16.84 1.62 7.94
C TYR A 143 -18.04 0.99 8.68
N LEU A 144 -17.82 0.36 9.83
CA LEU A 144 -18.89 -0.24 10.62
C LEU A 144 -19.80 0.80 11.29
N LEU A 145 -19.29 2.01 11.58
CA LEU A 145 -20.07 3.10 12.17
C LEU A 145 -20.92 3.83 11.11
N VAL A 146 -20.31 4.27 10.02
CA VAL A 146 -20.96 5.14 9.04
C VAL A 146 -21.59 4.40 7.86
N GLY A 147 -21.21 3.14 7.65
CA GLY A 147 -21.65 2.32 6.51
C GLY A 147 -21.11 2.80 5.16
N PRO A 148 -21.48 2.12 4.05
CA PRO A 148 -20.91 2.41 2.74
C PRO A 148 -21.11 3.84 2.23
N ARG A 149 -22.27 4.45 2.54
CA ARG A 149 -22.61 5.82 2.10
C ARG A 149 -21.81 6.90 2.82
N GLY A 150 -21.36 6.63 4.04
CA GLY A 150 -20.58 7.55 4.86
C GLY A 150 -19.06 7.52 4.60
N LEU A 151 -18.55 6.61 3.76
CA LEU A 151 -17.12 6.43 3.55
C LEU A 151 -16.44 7.65 2.94
N LEU A 152 -16.97 8.17 1.83
CA LEU A 152 -16.41 9.34 1.16
C LEU A 152 -16.49 10.60 2.02
N PRO A 153 -17.65 10.93 2.66
CA PRO A 153 -17.71 12.00 3.64
C PRO A 153 -16.71 11.85 4.78
N ALA A 154 -16.57 10.65 5.35
CA ALA A 154 -15.61 10.40 6.44
C ALA A 154 -14.16 10.61 5.96
N ALA A 155 -13.80 10.12 4.77
CA ALA A 155 -12.49 10.36 4.19
C ALA A 155 -12.23 11.86 3.97
N ALA A 156 -13.22 12.60 3.43
CA ALA A 156 -13.13 14.04 3.22
C ALA A 156 -12.93 14.80 4.55
N VAL A 157 -13.65 14.41 5.60
CA VAL A 157 -13.49 15.00 6.94
C VAL A 157 -12.09 14.74 7.49
N LEU A 158 -11.56 13.51 7.39
CA LEU A 158 -10.20 13.21 7.85
C LEU A 158 -9.14 14.02 7.10
N LEU A 159 -9.29 14.17 5.78
CA LEU A 159 -8.36 14.97 4.97
C LEU A 159 -8.46 16.46 5.32
N ALA A 160 -9.68 16.99 5.51
CA ALA A 160 -9.89 18.37 5.89
C ALA A 160 -9.35 18.66 7.30
N VAL A 161 -9.62 17.79 8.28
CA VAL A 161 -9.10 17.92 9.65
C VAL A 161 -7.57 17.89 9.63
N TYR A 162 -6.94 16.94 8.91
CA TYR A 162 -5.51 16.89 8.79
C TYR A 162 -4.93 18.17 8.17
N TRP A 163 -5.52 18.65 7.08
CA TRP A 163 -5.13 19.90 6.43
C TRP A 163 -5.24 21.10 7.36
N VAL A 164 -6.37 21.24 8.06
CA VAL A 164 -6.59 22.34 9.04
C VAL A 164 -5.56 22.28 10.16
N LEU A 165 -5.29 21.09 10.73
CA LEU A 165 -4.30 20.93 11.79
C LEU A 165 -2.90 21.34 11.29
N MET A 166 -2.48 20.87 10.13
CA MET A 166 -1.15 21.16 9.59
C MET A 166 -0.97 22.62 9.17
N THR A 167 -2.06 23.32 8.81
CA THR A 167 -2.00 24.69 8.28
C THR A 167 -2.21 25.76 9.37
N PHE A 168 -3.09 25.52 10.33
CA PHE A 168 -3.55 26.57 11.25
C PHE A 168 -3.12 26.36 12.71
N VAL A 169 -2.75 25.15 13.11
CA VAL A 169 -2.30 24.92 14.49
C VAL A 169 -0.84 25.39 14.64
N PRO A 170 -0.57 26.32 15.59
CA PRO A 170 0.77 26.81 15.81
C PRO A 170 1.67 25.73 16.44
N VAL A 171 2.86 25.58 15.90
CA VAL A 171 3.89 24.69 16.45
C VAL A 171 4.78 25.51 17.39
N PRO A 172 4.96 25.10 18.66
CA PRO A 172 5.83 25.80 19.60
C PRO A 172 7.23 26.01 19.04
N GLY A 173 7.66 27.27 19.02
CA GLY A 173 8.98 27.69 18.49
C GLY A 173 9.05 27.86 16.96
N TYR A 174 8.02 27.45 16.20
CA TYR A 174 8.04 27.49 14.73
C TYR A 174 6.89 28.27 14.09
N GLY A 175 5.77 28.47 14.79
CA GLY A 175 4.57 29.19 14.28
C GLY A 175 3.61 28.27 13.53
N THR A 176 2.78 28.85 12.66
CA THR A 176 1.70 28.15 11.91
C THR A 176 2.12 27.82 10.47
N GLY A 177 1.51 26.78 9.88
CA GLY A 177 1.59 26.48 8.45
C GLY A 177 2.94 26.00 7.93
N ARG A 178 3.87 25.67 8.80
CA ARG A 178 5.18 25.12 8.42
C ARG A 178 5.02 23.67 7.96
N LEU A 179 5.60 23.36 6.79
CA LEU A 179 5.60 22.01 6.20
C LEU A 179 7.00 21.49 5.92
N ASP A 180 8.03 22.19 6.39
CA ASP A 180 9.43 21.76 6.33
C ASP A 180 9.70 20.63 7.34
N VAL A 181 10.87 20.01 7.25
CA VAL A 181 11.26 18.84 8.05
C VAL A 181 11.18 19.13 9.55
N GLU A 182 11.61 20.31 9.99
CA GLU A 182 11.78 20.64 11.40
C GLU A 182 10.53 21.22 12.04
N GLY A 183 9.86 22.14 11.34
CA GLY A 183 8.83 23.01 11.89
C GLY A 183 7.40 22.54 11.69
N ASN A 184 7.16 21.37 11.07
CA ASN A 184 5.82 20.89 10.85
C ASN A 184 5.20 20.24 12.09
N LEU A 185 3.86 20.36 12.21
CA LEU A 185 3.09 19.86 13.36
C LEU A 185 3.22 18.34 13.56
N ALA A 186 3.30 17.56 12.47
CA ALA A 186 3.39 16.10 12.56
C ALA A 186 4.73 15.69 13.18
N ALA A 187 5.85 16.28 12.74
CA ALA A 187 7.15 16.02 13.31
C ALA A 187 7.24 16.50 14.78
N TRP A 188 6.63 17.64 15.10
CA TRP A 188 6.57 18.11 16.49
C TRP A 188 5.84 17.12 17.40
N LEU A 189 4.69 16.61 16.96
CA LEU A 189 3.90 15.62 17.69
C LEU A 189 4.67 14.31 17.87
N ASP A 190 5.34 13.84 16.81
CA ASP A 190 6.18 12.65 16.86
C ASP A 190 7.31 12.81 17.88
N ARG A 191 8.01 13.96 17.89
CA ARG A 191 9.03 14.26 18.91
C ARG A 191 8.46 14.28 20.32
N ALA A 192 7.30 14.90 20.51
CA ALA A 192 6.68 15.04 21.83
C ALA A 192 6.21 13.70 22.40
N ILE A 193 5.71 12.78 21.58
CA ILE A 193 5.11 11.51 22.05
C ILE A 193 6.08 10.34 21.91
N LEU A 194 6.79 10.22 20.79
CA LEU A 194 7.65 9.07 20.49
C LEU A 194 9.12 9.33 20.87
N GLY A 195 9.51 10.58 21.07
CA GLY A 195 10.88 10.95 21.40
C GLY A 195 11.86 10.41 20.36
N ALA A 196 12.84 9.64 20.83
CA ALA A 196 13.87 9.05 19.97
C ALA A 196 13.41 7.77 19.21
N HIS A 197 12.17 7.31 19.41
CA HIS A 197 11.64 6.11 18.75
C HIS A 197 11.10 6.35 17.33
N THR A 198 11.65 7.33 16.61
CA THR A 198 11.29 7.75 15.24
C THR A 198 12.33 7.30 14.21
N TRP A 199 12.04 7.51 12.92
CA TRP A 199 12.95 7.21 11.80
C TRP A 199 14.23 8.06 11.83
N LYS A 200 14.09 9.37 12.05
CA LYS A 200 15.19 10.33 12.21
C LYS A 200 15.18 10.83 13.64
N HIS A 201 16.35 10.89 14.25
CA HIS A 201 16.48 11.30 15.64
C HIS A 201 16.78 12.81 15.76
N ASP A 202 17.41 13.40 14.73
CA ASP A 202 17.77 14.80 14.69
C ASP A 202 17.59 15.36 13.27
N PRO A 203 16.63 16.26 13.04
CA PRO A 203 15.45 16.55 13.88
C PRO A 203 14.50 15.35 13.87
N GLY A 204 13.93 14.96 15.02
CA GLY A 204 13.07 13.79 15.14
C GLY A 204 11.81 13.92 14.28
N TRP A 205 11.58 12.98 13.35
CA TRP A 205 10.36 12.84 12.56
C TRP A 205 10.23 11.42 12.00
N ASP A 206 9.03 11.04 11.63
CA ASP A 206 8.77 9.74 11.05
C ASP A 206 7.78 9.82 9.87
N PRO A 207 8.10 9.26 8.69
CA PRO A 207 7.17 9.22 7.56
C PRO A 207 5.91 8.40 7.85
N GLU A 208 5.95 7.49 8.82
CA GLU A 208 4.82 6.75 9.35
C GLU A 208 4.37 7.28 10.73
N GLY A 209 4.52 8.58 11.00
CA GLY A 209 4.19 9.25 12.24
C GLY A 209 2.70 9.25 12.61
N LEU A 210 2.41 9.74 13.82
CA LEU A 210 1.08 9.63 14.43
C LEU A 210 0.04 10.46 13.67
N LEU A 211 0.30 11.75 13.47
CA LEU A 211 -0.69 12.67 12.91
C LEU A 211 -1.01 12.35 11.45
N SER A 212 0.00 12.02 10.65
CA SER A 212 -0.16 11.64 9.24
C SER A 212 -0.97 10.34 9.03
N SER A 213 -1.18 9.56 10.09
CA SER A 213 -2.07 8.40 10.06
C SER A 213 -3.52 8.77 9.77
N LEU A 214 -3.99 9.99 10.10
CA LEU A 214 -5.34 10.46 9.74
C LEU A 214 -5.56 10.44 8.23
N SER A 215 -4.64 11.04 7.49
CA SER A 215 -4.70 11.07 6.03
C SER A 215 -4.45 9.68 5.40
N ALA A 216 -3.63 8.83 6.03
CA ALA A 216 -3.42 7.44 5.60
C ALA A 216 -4.68 6.56 5.79
N ILE A 217 -5.46 6.79 6.87
CA ILE A 217 -6.77 6.14 7.06
C ILE A 217 -7.74 6.54 5.93
N ALA A 218 -7.75 7.82 5.52
CA ALA A 218 -8.57 8.27 4.40
C ALA A 218 -8.21 7.53 3.09
N THR A 219 -6.92 7.27 2.82
CA THR A 219 -6.49 6.43 1.68
C THR A 219 -7.13 5.03 1.74
N THR A 220 -7.18 4.43 2.92
CA THR A 220 -7.83 3.11 3.11
C THR A 220 -9.34 3.20 2.92
N LEU A 221 -10.00 4.28 3.37
CA LEU A 221 -11.44 4.50 3.16
C LEU A 221 -11.78 4.66 1.67
N PHE A 222 -10.96 5.37 0.89
CA PHE A 222 -11.12 5.42 -0.56
C PHE A 222 -11.03 4.03 -1.19
N GLY A 223 -10.12 3.19 -0.69
CA GLY A 223 -10.04 1.79 -1.10
C GLY A 223 -11.32 1.00 -0.77
N ILE A 224 -11.89 1.17 0.44
CA ILE A 224 -13.16 0.52 0.81
C ILE A 224 -14.28 1.02 -0.11
N ALA A 225 -14.37 2.33 -0.37
CA ALA A 225 -15.38 2.90 -1.26
C ALA A 225 -15.29 2.34 -2.69
N ALA A 226 -14.07 2.22 -3.24
CA ALA A 226 -13.83 1.58 -4.53
C ALA A 226 -14.24 0.10 -4.54
N GLY A 227 -13.93 -0.63 -3.47
CA GLY A 227 -14.34 -2.03 -3.29
C GLY A 227 -15.86 -2.20 -3.19
N GLU A 228 -16.54 -1.34 -2.44
CA GLU A 228 -18.02 -1.30 -2.35
C GLU A 228 -18.66 -0.97 -3.70
N TRP A 229 -18.11 0.02 -4.43
CA TRP A 229 -18.55 0.33 -5.78
C TRP A 229 -18.45 -0.89 -6.70
N LEU A 230 -17.30 -1.54 -6.75
CA LEU A 230 -17.09 -2.73 -7.56
C LEU A 230 -18.05 -3.85 -7.17
N ARG A 231 -18.25 -4.10 -5.89
CA ARG A 231 -19.15 -5.12 -5.38
C ARG A 231 -20.60 -4.89 -5.81
N LEU A 232 -21.08 -3.66 -5.67
CA LEU A 232 -22.45 -3.30 -6.01
C LEU A 232 -22.72 -3.38 -7.52
N GLN A 233 -21.77 -2.99 -8.34
CA GLN A 233 -21.93 -2.93 -9.80
C GLN A 233 -21.66 -4.26 -10.49
N SER A 234 -20.80 -5.11 -9.94
CA SER A 234 -20.49 -6.43 -10.52
C SER A 234 -21.56 -7.50 -10.28
N GLY A 235 -22.63 -7.16 -9.56
CA GLY A 235 -23.64 -8.16 -9.14
C GLY A 235 -23.05 -9.24 -8.23
N TRP A 236 -21.90 -8.96 -7.62
CA TRP A 236 -21.26 -9.89 -6.68
C TRP A 236 -22.20 -10.18 -5.51
N SER A 237 -22.59 -11.44 -5.35
CA SER A 237 -23.38 -11.91 -4.22
C SER A 237 -22.49 -12.71 -3.27
N PRO A 238 -22.55 -12.45 -1.96
CA PRO A 238 -21.84 -13.25 -0.97
C PRO A 238 -22.35 -14.70 -0.86
N ARG A 239 -23.55 -14.98 -1.40
CA ARG A 239 -24.14 -16.33 -1.43
C ARG A 239 -24.13 -16.88 -2.86
N PRO A 240 -23.57 -18.09 -3.11
CA PRO A 240 -23.69 -18.74 -4.40
C PRO A 240 -25.16 -18.91 -4.80
N GLY A 241 -25.53 -18.52 -6.02
CA GLY A 241 -26.88 -18.73 -6.59
C GLY A 241 -27.91 -17.64 -6.26
N VAL A 242 -27.61 -16.65 -5.40
CA VAL A 242 -28.53 -15.55 -5.12
C VAL A 242 -28.17 -14.35 -6.00
N ARG A 243 -29.01 -14.02 -6.97
CA ARG A 243 -28.92 -12.73 -7.69
C ARG A 243 -29.43 -11.61 -6.79
N PRO A 244 -28.75 -10.44 -6.71
CA PRO A 244 -29.32 -9.28 -6.04
C PRO A 244 -30.65 -8.91 -6.72
N SER A 245 -31.72 -8.86 -5.96
CA SER A 245 -33.07 -8.58 -6.43
C SER A 245 -33.29 -7.16 -7.00
N ASN A 246 -32.29 -6.29 -6.95
CA ASN A 246 -32.43 -4.86 -7.28
C ASN A 246 -31.80 -4.45 -8.62
N LEU A 247 -31.46 -5.41 -9.50
CA LEU A 247 -31.02 -5.11 -10.87
C LEU A 247 -32.23 -5.06 -11.82
N SER A 248 -33.33 -4.41 -11.43
CA SER A 248 -34.38 -4.00 -12.36
C SER A 248 -33.85 -2.84 -13.18
N GLY A 249 -33.42 -3.11 -14.41
CA GLY A 249 -32.92 -2.13 -15.35
C GLY A 249 -33.98 -1.07 -15.66
N GLY A 250 -33.72 0.15 -15.18
CA GLY A 250 -34.28 1.34 -15.81
C GLY A 250 -33.65 1.54 -17.21
N PRO A 251 -34.14 2.45 -18.04
CA PRO A 251 -33.67 2.67 -19.41
C PRO A 251 -32.20 3.12 -19.54
N CYS A 252 -31.53 3.48 -18.44
CA CYS A 252 -30.07 3.52 -18.32
C CYS A 252 -29.62 2.28 -17.57
N GLY A 253 -28.98 1.32 -18.25
CA GLY A 253 -28.34 0.17 -17.61
C GLY A 253 -27.38 0.60 -16.47
N PRO A 254 -27.05 -0.31 -15.50
CA PRO A 254 -26.16 0.05 -14.41
C PRO A 254 -24.85 0.61 -14.97
N PRO A 255 -24.30 1.71 -14.37
CA PRO A 255 -23.08 2.30 -14.87
C PRO A 255 -21.97 1.25 -14.91
N ASN A 256 -21.19 1.23 -15.99
CA ASN A 256 -20.11 0.27 -16.17
C ASN A 256 -19.13 0.41 -14.97
N PRO A 257 -18.89 -0.64 -14.17
CA PRO A 257 -18.07 -0.57 -12.97
C PRO A 257 -16.66 -0.09 -13.25
N LEU A 258 -16.13 -0.45 -14.41
CA LEU A 258 -14.81 -0.03 -14.88
C LEU A 258 -14.78 1.47 -15.18
N ALA A 259 -15.77 1.97 -15.93
CA ALA A 259 -15.87 3.39 -16.29
C ALA A 259 -16.04 4.27 -15.04
N GLY A 260 -16.86 3.84 -14.08
CA GLY A 260 -17.04 4.55 -12.81
C GLY A 260 -15.76 4.60 -11.96
N LEU A 261 -15.01 3.50 -11.90
CA LEU A 261 -13.75 3.46 -11.17
C LEU A 261 -12.67 4.32 -11.86
N MET A 262 -12.60 4.31 -13.19
CA MET A 262 -11.71 5.17 -13.99
C MET A 262 -12.07 6.65 -13.80
N ALA A 263 -13.33 7.01 -13.93
CA ALA A 263 -13.78 8.39 -13.79
C ALA A 263 -13.58 8.92 -12.36
N GLY A 264 -13.99 8.15 -11.34
CA GLY A 264 -13.76 8.49 -9.93
C GLY A 264 -12.27 8.60 -9.59
N GLY A 265 -11.45 7.70 -10.14
CA GLY A 265 -10.00 7.76 -10.01
C GLY A 265 -9.40 9.00 -10.66
N ALA A 266 -9.82 9.34 -11.90
CA ALA A 266 -9.37 10.52 -12.61
C ALA A 266 -9.77 11.82 -11.87
N ILE A 267 -11.00 11.89 -11.36
CA ILE A 267 -11.46 13.04 -10.55
C ILE A 267 -10.61 13.18 -9.29
N ALA A 268 -10.41 12.10 -8.51
CA ALA A 268 -9.60 12.14 -7.30
C ALA A 268 -8.14 12.52 -7.59
N PHE A 269 -7.55 12.00 -8.66
CA PHE A 269 -6.21 12.35 -9.12
C PHE A 269 -6.10 13.85 -9.45
N SER A 270 -7.04 14.37 -10.25
CA SER A 270 -7.05 15.79 -10.65
C SER A 270 -7.27 16.71 -9.45
N LEU A 271 -8.18 16.37 -8.53
CA LEU A 271 -8.40 17.12 -7.30
C LEU A 271 -7.18 17.09 -6.39
N GLY A 272 -6.46 15.96 -6.33
CA GLY A 272 -5.20 15.84 -5.60
C GLY A 272 -4.11 16.75 -6.16
N LEU A 273 -3.97 16.81 -7.49
CA LEU A 273 -3.06 17.76 -8.17
C LEU A 273 -3.43 19.21 -7.88
N LEU A 274 -4.71 19.55 -8.00
CA LEU A 274 -5.20 20.90 -7.75
C LEU A 274 -4.97 21.30 -6.30
N TRP A 275 -5.29 20.43 -5.34
CA TRP A 275 -5.00 20.70 -3.92
C TRP A 275 -3.50 20.80 -3.64
N GLY A 276 -2.68 20.07 -4.41
CA GLY A 276 -1.23 20.12 -4.34
C GLY A 276 -0.60 21.49 -4.60
N THR A 277 -1.34 22.42 -5.24
CA THR A 277 -0.88 23.81 -5.45
C THR A 277 -0.87 24.65 -4.17
N SER A 278 -1.76 24.34 -3.21
CA SER A 278 -1.89 25.05 -1.92
C SER A 278 -1.38 24.23 -0.74
N PHE A 279 -1.47 22.91 -0.80
CA PHE A 279 -0.97 21.98 0.21
C PHE A 279 -0.07 20.95 -0.48
N PRO A 280 1.25 21.13 -0.50
CA PRO A 280 2.18 20.38 -1.34
C PRO A 280 2.01 18.87 -1.25
N ILE A 281 2.17 18.19 -2.38
CA ILE A 281 2.18 16.73 -2.44
C ILE A 281 3.45 16.26 -1.72
N ASN A 282 3.29 15.58 -0.59
CA ASN A 282 4.40 15.13 0.24
C ASN A 282 4.07 13.77 0.87
N LYS A 283 4.87 12.76 0.53
CA LYS A 283 4.75 11.39 1.06
C LYS A 283 5.15 11.32 2.52
N ASN A 284 6.18 12.05 2.94
CA ASN A 284 6.71 11.98 4.29
C ASN A 284 5.72 12.52 5.32
N LEU A 285 4.95 13.54 4.93
CA LEU A 285 3.84 14.08 5.72
C LEU A 285 2.51 13.39 5.44
N TRP A 286 2.42 12.57 4.38
CA TRP A 286 1.18 11.99 3.89
C TRP A 286 0.08 13.04 3.72
N THR A 287 0.39 14.14 3.04
CA THR A 287 -0.51 15.29 2.90
C THR A 287 -1.87 14.89 2.30
N SER A 288 -2.90 15.68 2.57
CA SER A 288 -4.24 15.41 2.07
C SER A 288 -4.29 15.39 0.53
N SER A 289 -3.54 16.28 -0.11
CA SER A 289 -3.33 16.30 -1.57
C SER A 289 -2.71 15.00 -2.07
N TYR A 290 -1.65 14.54 -1.40
CA TYR A 290 -0.98 13.27 -1.73
C TYR A 290 -1.91 12.06 -1.55
N SER A 291 -2.65 12.00 -0.43
CA SER A 291 -3.59 10.91 -0.16
C SER A 291 -4.67 10.80 -1.25
N LEU A 292 -5.23 11.95 -1.66
CA LEU A 292 -6.25 12.01 -2.70
C LEU A 292 -5.68 11.65 -4.08
N LEU A 293 -4.52 12.21 -4.43
CA LEU A 293 -3.80 11.92 -5.66
C LEU A 293 -3.52 10.42 -5.81
N MET A 294 -2.92 9.82 -4.77
CA MET A 294 -2.51 8.42 -4.78
C MET A 294 -3.71 7.46 -4.76
N SER A 295 -4.80 7.83 -4.09
CA SER A 295 -6.05 7.05 -4.13
C SER A 295 -6.67 7.07 -5.52
N GLY A 296 -6.63 8.22 -6.21
CA GLY A 296 -7.07 8.34 -7.59
C GLY A 296 -6.25 7.48 -8.54
N LEU A 297 -4.91 7.55 -8.44
CA LEU A 297 -4.00 6.75 -9.23
C LEU A 297 -4.17 5.24 -8.96
N ALA A 298 -4.34 4.85 -7.70
CA ALA A 298 -4.59 3.46 -7.33
C ALA A 298 -5.91 2.93 -7.93
N ALA A 299 -6.97 3.74 -7.94
CA ALA A 299 -8.24 3.39 -8.57
C ALA A 299 -8.10 3.19 -10.09
N ILE A 300 -7.36 4.06 -10.77
CA ILE A 300 -7.05 3.94 -12.20
C ILE A 300 -6.25 2.65 -12.47
N CYS A 301 -5.20 2.40 -11.70
CA CYS A 301 -4.38 1.18 -11.83
C CYS A 301 -5.21 -0.09 -11.59
N LEU A 302 -6.09 -0.09 -10.58
CA LEU A 302 -7.01 -1.21 -10.33
C LEU A 302 -7.98 -1.41 -11.50
N ALA A 303 -8.52 -0.33 -12.06
CA ALA A 303 -9.41 -0.40 -13.23
C ALA A 303 -8.68 -0.98 -14.45
N LEU A 304 -7.43 -0.61 -14.69
CA LEU A 304 -6.60 -1.18 -15.74
C LEU A 304 -6.35 -2.68 -15.51
N CYS A 305 -6.04 -3.09 -14.28
CA CYS A 305 -5.89 -4.51 -13.95
C CYS A 305 -7.19 -5.28 -14.18
N LEU A 306 -8.35 -4.74 -13.78
CA LEU A 306 -9.67 -5.33 -14.05
C LEU A 306 -9.90 -5.48 -15.56
N TRP A 307 -9.62 -4.43 -16.33
CA TRP A 307 -9.80 -4.46 -17.78
C TRP A 307 -8.92 -5.51 -18.46
N ILE A 308 -7.61 -5.55 -18.14
CA ILE A 308 -6.66 -6.47 -18.78
C ILE A 308 -6.94 -7.92 -18.37
N VAL A 309 -7.13 -8.17 -17.06
CA VAL A 309 -7.16 -9.53 -16.50
C VAL A 309 -8.56 -10.15 -16.57
N ASP A 310 -9.59 -9.38 -16.17
CA ASP A 310 -10.93 -9.93 -16.01
C ASP A 310 -11.80 -9.68 -17.26
N VAL A 311 -11.66 -8.52 -17.94
CA VAL A 311 -12.44 -8.20 -19.14
C VAL A 311 -11.79 -8.79 -20.41
N LYS A 312 -10.49 -8.52 -20.64
CA LYS A 312 -9.76 -9.05 -21.80
C LYS A 312 -9.33 -10.50 -21.64
N GLY A 313 -9.31 -11.01 -20.42
CA GLY A 313 -8.94 -12.40 -20.12
C GLY A 313 -7.45 -12.70 -20.28
N TRP A 314 -6.57 -11.68 -20.34
CA TRP A 314 -5.12 -11.86 -20.47
C TRP A 314 -4.51 -12.24 -19.12
N LYS A 315 -4.52 -13.52 -18.78
CA LYS A 315 -4.11 -14.03 -17.46
C LYS A 315 -2.72 -14.64 -17.41
N THR A 316 -2.13 -14.99 -18.56
CA THR A 316 -0.87 -15.76 -18.59
C THR A 316 0.31 -14.97 -18.00
N TRP A 317 0.47 -13.71 -18.37
CA TRP A 317 1.52 -12.82 -17.85
C TRP A 317 1.30 -12.44 -16.38
N ALA A 318 0.07 -12.51 -15.92
CA ALA A 318 -0.32 -12.10 -14.57
C ALA A 318 0.03 -13.14 -13.49
N LYS A 319 0.34 -14.39 -13.87
CA LYS A 319 0.61 -15.48 -12.93
C LYS A 319 1.67 -15.16 -11.86
N PRO A 320 2.86 -14.61 -12.18
CA PRO A 320 3.86 -14.25 -11.17
C PRO A 320 3.33 -13.25 -10.14
N PHE A 321 2.57 -12.26 -10.59
CA PHE A 321 1.95 -11.27 -9.70
C PHE A 321 0.88 -11.89 -8.79
N VAL A 322 0.10 -12.87 -9.29
CA VAL A 322 -0.84 -13.60 -8.45
C VAL A 322 -0.10 -14.38 -7.36
N TRP A 323 1.04 -15.02 -7.67
CA TRP A 323 1.85 -15.75 -6.69
C TRP A 323 2.31 -14.84 -5.54
N LEU A 324 2.82 -13.65 -5.88
CA LEU A 324 3.27 -12.65 -4.92
C LEU A 324 2.08 -12.04 -4.13
N GLY A 325 1.01 -11.68 -4.83
CA GLY A 325 -0.14 -10.99 -4.25
C GLY A 325 -0.94 -11.83 -3.26
N THR A 326 -0.90 -13.17 -3.37
CA THR A 326 -1.63 -14.08 -2.47
C THR A 326 -1.05 -14.13 -1.07
N ASN A 327 0.26 -13.89 -0.92
CA ASN A 327 1.00 -13.95 0.32
C ASN A 327 1.75 -12.63 0.61
N ALA A 328 1.17 -11.48 0.27
CA ALA A 328 1.87 -10.19 0.26
C ALA A 328 2.51 -9.81 1.62
N ILE A 329 1.80 -10.00 2.74
CA ILE A 329 2.35 -9.68 4.08
C ILE A 329 3.50 -10.63 4.43
N ALA A 330 3.34 -11.93 4.16
CA ALA A 330 4.39 -12.91 4.38
C ALA A 330 5.63 -12.61 3.54
N LEU A 331 5.43 -12.26 2.26
CA LEU A 331 6.52 -11.85 1.38
C LEU A 331 7.24 -10.62 1.91
N PHE A 332 6.50 -9.58 2.34
CA PHE A 332 7.09 -8.39 2.96
C PHE A 332 7.99 -8.77 4.16
N VAL A 333 7.46 -9.55 5.09
CA VAL A 333 8.19 -9.94 6.31
C VAL A 333 9.42 -10.76 5.98
N ILE A 334 9.26 -11.81 5.16
CA ILE A 334 10.33 -12.76 4.88
C ILE A 334 11.42 -12.12 3.99
N SER A 335 11.04 -11.28 3.00
CA SER A 335 12.02 -10.57 2.18
C SER A 335 12.79 -9.52 2.99
N THR A 336 12.13 -8.82 3.91
CA THR A 336 12.80 -7.89 4.83
C THR A 336 13.79 -8.63 5.74
N LEU A 337 13.39 -9.77 6.31
CA LEU A 337 14.31 -10.64 7.07
C LEU A 337 15.50 -11.09 6.22
N GLY A 338 15.26 -11.50 4.98
CA GLY A 338 16.31 -11.87 4.03
C GLY A 338 17.32 -10.73 3.80
N THR A 339 16.80 -9.51 3.58
CA THR A 339 17.66 -8.33 3.42
C THR A 339 18.46 -8.02 4.69
N LEU A 340 17.82 -8.07 5.88
CA LEU A 340 18.51 -7.85 7.16
C LEU A 340 19.63 -8.87 7.36
N LEU A 341 19.41 -10.16 7.06
CA LEU A 341 20.42 -11.20 7.16
C LEU A 341 21.58 -10.97 6.18
N LEU A 342 21.30 -10.63 4.92
CA LEU A 342 22.32 -10.33 3.92
C LEU A 342 23.19 -9.11 4.32
N LEU A 343 22.58 -8.12 4.98
CA LEU A 343 23.30 -6.95 5.50
C LEU A 343 24.08 -7.24 6.78
N TRP A 344 23.59 -8.16 7.61
CA TRP A 344 24.20 -8.52 8.89
C TRP A 344 25.42 -9.42 8.73
N ILE A 345 25.36 -10.43 7.84
CA ILE A 345 26.48 -11.33 7.56
C ILE A 345 27.63 -10.52 6.96
N LYS A 346 28.80 -10.56 7.63
CA LYS A 346 30.01 -9.87 7.19
C LYS A 346 31.01 -10.88 6.63
N LEU A 347 31.59 -10.54 5.49
CA LEU A 347 32.68 -11.26 4.87
C LEU A 347 33.91 -10.37 4.82
N THR A 348 35.07 -10.91 5.14
CA THR A 348 36.35 -10.22 5.00
C THR A 348 36.92 -10.54 3.61
N GLY A 349 37.07 -9.50 2.78
CA GLY A 349 37.67 -9.64 1.46
C GLY A 349 39.20 -9.79 1.53
N ASP A 350 39.81 -10.07 0.40
CA ASP A 350 41.27 -10.20 0.27
C ASP A 350 42.01 -8.86 0.58
N ASP A 351 41.28 -7.77 0.47
CA ASP A 351 41.71 -6.40 0.85
C ASP A 351 41.69 -6.13 2.37
N GLY A 352 41.36 -7.15 3.18
CA GLY A 352 41.18 -7.03 4.64
C GLY A 352 39.97 -6.23 5.09
N LYS A 353 39.13 -5.72 4.18
CA LYS A 353 37.93 -4.94 4.51
C LYS A 353 36.74 -5.85 4.74
N SER A 354 36.05 -5.60 5.85
CA SER A 354 34.79 -6.30 6.15
C SER A 354 33.63 -5.65 5.39
N ARG A 355 32.96 -6.42 4.56
CA ARG A 355 31.77 -6.00 3.77
C ARG A 355 30.60 -6.89 4.11
N SER A 356 29.37 -6.35 4.03
CA SER A 356 28.18 -7.20 4.14
C SER A 356 28.09 -8.18 2.98
N LEU A 357 27.49 -9.35 3.20
CA LEU A 357 27.23 -10.31 2.12
C LEU A 357 26.45 -9.66 0.97
N TYR A 358 25.48 -8.80 1.30
CA TYR A 358 24.75 -7.96 0.33
C TYR A 358 25.71 -7.15 -0.55
N GLY A 359 26.60 -6.36 0.08
CA GLY A 359 27.58 -5.53 -0.63
C GLY A 359 28.63 -6.36 -1.38
N THR A 360 28.98 -7.55 -0.89
CA THR A 360 29.90 -8.46 -1.58
C THR A 360 29.24 -9.00 -2.86
N ILE A 361 28.01 -9.51 -2.79
CA ILE A 361 27.29 -10.01 -3.98
C ILE A 361 27.14 -8.89 -5.02
N TYR A 362 26.73 -7.69 -4.59
CA TYR A 362 26.63 -6.55 -5.51
C TYR A 362 27.97 -6.21 -6.14
N GLY A 363 29.02 -6.07 -5.34
CA GLY A 363 30.36 -5.66 -5.80
C GLY A 363 31.02 -6.67 -6.74
N THR A 364 30.83 -7.98 -6.50
CA THR A 364 31.45 -9.04 -7.33
C THR A 364 30.71 -9.32 -8.62
N VAL A 365 29.37 -9.19 -8.64
CA VAL A 365 28.56 -9.62 -9.79
C VAL A 365 28.01 -8.44 -10.58
N PHE A 366 27.57 -7.37 -9.92
CA PHE A 366 26.78 -6.32 -10.55
C PHE A 366 27.50 -4.97 -10.70
N ASN A 367 28.66 -4.78 -10.08
CA ASN A 367 29.42 -3.53 -10.15
C ASN A 367 30.26 -3.37 -11.42
N HIS A 368 30.22 -4.36 -12.34
CA HIS A 368 31.01 -4.35 -13.57
C HIS A 368 30.29 -3.73 -14.77
N PHE A 369 29.08 -3.29 -14.63
CA PHE A 369 28.34 -2.61 -15.68
C PHE A 369 28.87 -1.18 -15.88
N ALA A 370 29.00 -0.75 -17.14
CA ALA A 370 29.44 0.60 -17.50
C ALA A 370 28.57 1.69 -16.88
N ASP A 371 27.25 1.46 -16.82
CA ASP A 371 26.31 2.27 -16.03
C ASP A 371 25.97 1.50 -14.74
N GLN A 372 26.45 1.98 -13.61
CA GLN A 372 26.20 1.38 -12.29
C GLN A 372 24.72 1.39 -11.89
N ARG A 373 23.89 2.27 -12.49
CA ARG A 373 22.43 2.26 -12.28
C ARG A 373 21.80 1.00 -12.83
N ILE A 374 22.28 0.53 -13.98
CA ILE A 374 21.82 -0.74 -14.57
C ILE A 374 22.22 -1.91 -13.67
N GLY A 375 23.45 -1.94 -13.15
CA GLY A 375 23.90 -2.96 -12.19
C GLY A 375 23.05 -2.99 -10.93
N SER A 376 22.74 -1.81 -10.36
CA SER A 376 21.88 -1.67 -9.19
C SER A 376 20.45 -2.17 -9.46
N LEU A 377 19.88 -1.86 -10.61
CA LEU A 377 18.56 -2.34 -11.02
C LEU A 377 18.54 -3.85 -11.24
N LEU A 378 19.55 -4.40 -11.95
CA LEU A 378 19.65 -5.85 -12.20
C LEU A 378 19.75 -6.65 -10.89
N PHE A 379 20.49 -6.15 -9.90
CA PHE A 379 20.53 -6.76 -8.57
C PHE A 379 19.12 -6.83 -7.96
N ALA A 380 18.37 -5.72 -7.98
CA ALA A 380 17.00 -5.66 -7.46
C ALA A 380 16.05 -6.61 -8.21
N LEU A 381 16.19 -6.70 -9.54
CA LEU A 381 15.40 -7.62 -10.37
C LEU A 381 15.76 -9.10 -10.11
N CYS A 382 17.03 -9.42 -9.90
CA CYS A 382 17.45 -10.78 -9.49
C CYS A 382 16.86 -11.13 -8.10
N TYR A 383 16.89 -10.20 -7.16
CA TYR A 383 16.26 -10.38 -5.85
C TYR A 383 14.76 -10.62 -5.97
N LEU A 384 14.07 -9.83 -6.79
CA LEU A 384 12.65 -10.04 -7.10
C LEU A 384 12.40 -11.40 -7.75
N ALA A 385 13.25 -11.84 -8.70
CA ALA A 385 13.10 -13.12 -9.38
C ALA A 385 13.23 -14.31 -8.41
N ILE A 386 14.18 -14.26 -7.47
CA ILE A 386 14.37 -15.28 -6.43
C ILE A 386 13.08 -15.40 -5.59
N TRP A 387 12.56 -14.28 -5.07
CA TRP A 387 11.34 -14.29 -4.27
C TRP A 387 10.11 -14.72 -5.08
N THR A 388 10.03 -14.33 -6.34
CA THR A 388 8.95 -14.77 -7.24
C THR A 388 8.99 -16.29 -7.45
N ALA A 389 10.17 -16.87 -7.61
CA ALA A 389 10.33 -18.33 -7.73
C ALA A 389 9.91 -19.05 -6.42
N ILE A 390 10.38 -18.57 -5.25
CA ILE A 390 10.03 -19.13 -3.94
C ILE A 390 8.52 -19.10 -3.73
N PHE A 391 7.89 -17.93 -3.91
CA PHE A 391 6.45 -17.77 -3.72
C PHE A 391 5.62 -18.47 -4.82
N GLY A 392 6.17 -18.65 -6.00
CA GLY A 392 5.62 -19.51 -7.04
C GLY A 392 5.54 -20.98 -6.62
N VAL A 393 6.57 -21.50 -5.93
CA VAL A 393 6.56 -22.86 -5.35
C VAL A 393 5.52 -22.96 -4.23
N LEU A 394 5.48 -21.99 -3.32
CA LEU A 394 4.47 -21.96 -2.23
C LEU A 394 3.04 -21.94 -2.80
N TYR A 395 2.82 -21.13 -3.83
CA TYR A 395 1.51 -21.07 -4.50
C TYR A 395 1.11 -22.41 -5.12
N ARG A 396 2.03 -23.09 -5.82
CA ARG A 396 1.81 -24.42 -6.42
C ARG A 396 1.52 -25.49 -5.36
N LYS A 397 2.14 -25.37 -4.18
CA LYS A 397 1.90 -26.26 -3.04
C LYS A 397 0.68 -25.85 -2.20
N HIS A 398 -0.11 -24.86 -2.64
CA HIS A 398 -1.28 -24.32 -1.93
C HIS A 398 -0.99 -23.82 -0.50
N ILE A 399 0.25 -23.35 -0.25
CA ILE A 399 0.64 -22.79 1.05
C ILE A 399 0.32 -21.29 1.04
N PHE A 400 -0.73 -20.92 1.78
CA PHE A 400 -1.17 -19.54 1.94
C PHE A 400 -1.03 -19.12 3.39
N ILE A 401 -0.05 -18.26 3.67
CA ILE A 401 0.22 -17.73 5.01
C ILE A 401 -0.74 -16.58 5.25
N LYS A 402 -1.80 -16.83 6.01
CA LYS A 402 -2.80 -15.83 6.37
C LYS A 402 -2.42 -15.20 7.71
N VAL A 403 -2.26 -13.89 7.72
CA VAL A 403 -2.07 -13.07 8.91
C VAL A 403 -3.35 -12.34 9.26
#